data_7d5cfb80d83867d7a4ad7a092fda5090
#
_entry.id   7d5cfb80d83867d7a4ad7a092fda5090
#
_cell.length_a   1.000
_cell.length_b   1.000
_cell.length_c   1.000
_cell.angle_alpha   90.00
_cell.angle_beta   90.00
_cell.angle_gamma   90.00
#
_symmetry.space_group_name_H-M   'P 1'
#
loop_
_entity.id
_entity.type
_entity.pdbx_description
1 polymer ?
#
loop_
_entity_poly.entity_id
_entity_poly.type
_entity_poly.pdbx_seq_one_letter_code
_entity_poly.pdbx_strand_id
1 'polypeptide(L)'
;MGKIKKTTESEQVTESWAELTTGVEEASSGAFAALFVQQLPELSNIELTEDEEQYVTLFTGQQETDGFRHKYVMWGSDNLLPALVSERIEKDETMTSSLNTLKNICYGGGVSFCIDEKDPEGLQERKMALREAKEWFECNDVSVLTLQQTKNLKTFGMDLTVIILSADGTEITDIYSRDVEEVRLHPHLTADTEYNGELLRKGTIPFAYYGKFNSQRAGSIEDVEVIRLLDERNPLRDLRAKMGKIRNPYTGIQMAMPCRKYGILRRLPNIGKRFYPVPPYRSALSGNWYEIKHLIETSLIAKIKNAAQIRYLVQVHPEYWRKLVEEEGKPVGMVTPEARAIIKKKKKEITDYLFGASNNNKSIIATQYREPGSGEVSDMIKISVVDTKTQGGDWAEDISESCNMLCYGAGVHPSLAGAVPGKTTSLSSGTDKRELHTIAQAADISTRDVMMMAYRVVLGYMGWAERGVMAHIPFLQLTTLDEHKSAKEVKVNKDE
;
A
#
# COMPACT_ATOMS: atom_id res chain seq x y z
N MET A 1 -51.37 -50.90 34.14
CA MET A 1 -50.27 -51.89 34.03
C MET A 1 -49.13 -51.22 33.21
N GLY A 2 -48.24 -50.55 33.90
CA GLY A 2 -47.07 -49.93 33.28
C GLY A 2 -45.84 -50.81 33.49
N LYS A 3 -45.20 -51.21 32.40
CA LYS A 3 -43.91 -51.91 32.45
C LYS A 3 -42.83 -50.82 32.58
N ILE A 4 -42.22 -50.79 33.75
CA ILE A 4 -40.98 -50.05 34.01
C ILE A 4 -39.86 -50.90 33.36
N LYS A 5 -39.24 -50.41 32.31
CA LYS A 5 -37.97 -50.93 31.81
C LYS A 5 -36.89 -50.61 32.81
N LYS A 6 -36.33 -51.60 33.44
CA LYS A 6 -35.08 -51.48 34.18
C LYS A 6 -33.96 -51.27 33.16
N THR A 7 -33.49 -50.06 32.96
CA THR A 7 -32.21 -49.79 32.31
C THR A 7 -31.12 -50.27 33.27
N THR A 8 -30.27 -51.14 32.78
CA THR A 8 -29.21 -51.75 33.59
C THR A 8 -28.18 -50.67 33.97
N GLU A 9 -27.82 -50.58 35.25
CA GLU A 9 -26.82 -49.65 35.79
C GLU A 9 -25.50 -49.62 35.01
N SER A 10 -25.19 -50.71 34.26
CA SER A 10 -23.99 -50.79 33.41
C SER A 10 -24.01 -49.87 32.18
N GLU A 11 -25.18 -49.61 31.58
CA GLU A 11 -25.30 -48.69 30.42
C GLU A 11 -25.15 -47.23 30.84
N GLN A 12 -25.69 -46.84 31.98
CA GLN A 12 -25.52 -45.45 32.50
C GLN A 12 -24.08 -45.15 32.92
N VAL A 13 -23.37 -46.16 33.48
CA VAL A 13 -21.96 -45.99 33.85
C VAL A 13 -21.07 -45.90 32.59
N THR A 14 -21.37 -46.64 31.52
CA THR A 14 -20.61 -46.55 30.27
C THR A 14 -20.82 -45.20 29.56
N GLU A 15 -22.02 -44.66 29.53
CA GLU A 15 -22.27 -43.33 28.98
C GLU A 15 -21.54 -42.22 29.76
N SER A 16 -21.56 -42.24 31.10
CA SER A 16 -20.86 -41.25 31.90
C SER A 16 -19.33 -41.31 31.78
N TRP A 17 -18.75 -42.48 31.58
CA TRP A 17 -17.32 -42.59 31.29
C TRP A 17 -16.96 -42.17 29.87
N ALA A 18 -17.84 -42.39 28.88
CA ALA A 18 -17.65 -41.88 27.52
C ALA A 18 -17.64 -40.37 27.46
N GLU A 19 -18.56 -39.68 28.18
CA GLU A 19 -18.57 -38.21 28.27
C GLU A 19 -17.31 -37.65 28.94
N LEU A 20 -16.77 -38.34 29.96
CA LEU A 20 -15.53 -37.91 30.61
C LEU A 20 -14.27 -38.10 29.73
N THR A 21 -14.31 -39.05 28.79
CA THR A 21 -13.16 -39.38 27.94
C THR A 21 -13.17 -38.63 26.61
N THR A 22 -14.34 -38.20 26.11
CA THR A 22 -14.50 -37.49 24.83
C THR A 22 -14.53 -35.96 24.96
N GLY A 23 -14.19 -35.39 26.12
CA GLY A 23 -14.12 -33.93 26.26
C GLY A 23 -13.05 -33.34 25.35
N VAL A 24 -13.40 -33.10 24.10
CA VAL A 24 -12.90 -31.97 23.34
C VAL A 24 -13.64 -30.77 23.92
N GLU A 25 -12.99 -30.00 24.76
CA GLU A 25 -13.46 -28.63 24.94
C GLU A 25 -13.48 -28.03 23.53
N GLU A 26 -14.67 -27.81 22.99
CA GLU A 26 -14.86 -26.89 21.85
C GLU A 26 -14.34 -25.52 22.24
N ALA A 27 -13.05 -25.37 22.18
CA ALA A 27 -12.45 -24.05 22.11
C ALA A 27 -12.92 -23.51 20.76
N SER A 28 -13.90 -22.64 20.86
CA SER A 28 -14.57 -21.87 19.82
C SER A 28 -13.68 -21.53 18.63
N SER A 29 -13.51 -22.46 17.67
CA SER A 29 -12.88 -22.17 16.38
C SER A 29 -13.73 -21.18 15.56
N GLY A 30 -15.02 -21.08 15.85
CA GLY A 30 -15.93 -20.13 15.22
C GLY A 30 -15.76 -18.69 15.68
N ALA A 31 -15.34 -18.44 16.93
CA ALA A 31 -15.14 -17.10 17.47
C ALA A 31 -13.83 -16.45 16.97
N PHE A 32 -12.80 -17.24 16.68
CA PHE A 32 -11.53 -16.72 16.18
C PHE A 32 -11.60 -16.32 14.70
N ALA A 33 -12.35 -17.03 13.87
CA ALA A 33 -12.56 -16.63 12.47
C ALA A 33 -13.41 -15.36 12.37
N ALA A 34 -14.40 -15.18 13.24
CA ALA A 34 -15.25 -13.98 13.25
C ALA A 34 -14.53 -12.73 13.78
N LEU A 35 -13.52 -12.87 14.64
CA LEU A 35 -12.79 -11.72 15.21
C LEU A 35 -11.77 -11.11 14.23
N PHE A 36 -11.27 -11.88 13.27
CA PHE A 36 -10.28 -11.38 12.31
C PHE A 36 -10.87 -10.79 11.02
N VAL A 37 -12.13 -11.11 10.68
CA VAL A 37 -12.81 -10.54 9.51
C VAL A 37 -13.23 -9.07 9.74
N GLN A 38 -13.27 -8.60 10.98
CA GLN A 38 -13.76 -7.25 11.31
C GLN A 38 -12.75 -6.10 11.20
N GLN A 39 -11.51 -6.32 10.75
CA GLN A 39 -10.47 -5.27 10.85
C GLN A 39 -9.86 -4.76 9.55
N LEU A 40 -10.33 -5.17 8.39
CA LEU A 40 -9.98 -4.49 7.15
C LEU A 40 -11.14 -3.56 6.76
N PRO A 41 -10.93 -2.23 6.74
CA PRO A 41 -11.95 -1.34 6.19
C PRO A 41 -12.19 -1.76 4.74
N GLU A 42 -13.42 -2.21 4.47
CA GLU A 42 -13.83 -2.63 3.13
C GLU A 42 -13.68 -1.47 2.15
N LEU A 43 -12.65 -1.51 1.31
CA LEU A 43 -12.53 -0.59 0.17
C LEU A 43 -13.63 -0.83 -0.88
N SER A 44 -14.31 -2.00 -0.82
CA SER A 44 -15.48 -2.30 -1.64
C SER A 44 -16.66 -1.36 -1.38
N ASN A 45 -16.78 -0.85 -0.15
CA ASN A 45 -17.83 0.10 0.24
C ASN A 45 -17.41 1.57 0.09
N ILE A 46 -16.23 1.85 -0.41
CA ILE A 46 -15.96 3.17 -0.96
C ILE A 46 -16.69 3.20 -2.31
N GLU A 47 -17.99 3.32 -2.25
CA GLU A 47 -18.76 3.74 -3.40
C GLU A 47 -18.08 5.00 -3.91
N LEU A 48 -17.51 4.84 -5.08
CA LEU A 48 -17.07 5.95 -5.89
C LEU A 48 -18.35 6.66 -6.29
N THR A 49 -18.95 7.38 -5.35
CA THR A 49 -20.08 8.23 -5.65
C THR A 49 -19.65 9.08 -6.82
N GLU A 50 -20.29 8.82 -7.94
CA GLU A 50 -20.21 9.65 -9.12
C GLU A 50 -20.48 11.07 -8.65
N ASP A 51 -19.47 11.88 -8.70
CA ASP A 51 -19.42 13.31 -8.94
C ASP A 51 -20.62 14.21 -8.63
N GLU A 52 -21.27 14.05 -7.53
CA GLU A 52 -21.76 15.25 -6.88
C GLU A 52 -20.61 15.70 -5.98
N GLU A 53 -19.90 16.73 -6.44
CA GLU A 53 -18.79 17.37 -5.75
C GLU A 53 -19.22 17.67 -4.31
N GLN A 54 -19.00 16.70 -3.40
CA GLN A 54 -19.22 16.93 -1.99
C GLN A 54 -18.09 17.85 -1.53
N TYR A 55 -18.40 19.12 -1.37
CA TYR A 55 -17.48 20.12 -0.91
C TYR A 55 -17.76 20.53 0.53
N VAL A 56 -16.68 20.73 1.27
CA VAL A 56 -16.72 21.22 2.63
C VAL A 56 -16.23 22.67 2.64
N THR A 57 -16.97 23.54 3.35
CA THR A 57 -16.51 24.92 3.55
C THR A 57 -15.35 24.92 4.52
N LEU A 58 -14.25 25.53 4.11
CA LEU A 58 -13.05 25.68 4.90
C LEU A 58 -13.12 26.98 5.69
N PHE A 59 -13.09 26.90 7.01
CA PHE A 59 -12.98 28.06 7.86
C PHE A 59 -11.50 28.34 8.12
N THR A 60 -10.90 29.23 7.31
CA THR A 60 -9.55 29.76 7.54
C THR A 60 -9.65 31.15 8.14
N GLY A 61 -8.74 31.52 9.03
CA GLY A 61 -8.65 32.90 9.55
C GLY A 61 -8.45 33.97 8.48
N GLN A 62 -8.14 33.57 7.23
CA GLN A 62 -8.01 34.44 6.07
C GLN A 62 -9.36 34.85 5.45
N GLN A 63 -10.46 34.14 5.77
CA GLN A 63 -11.80 34.51 5.25
C GLN A 63 -12.27 35.89 5.67
N GLU A 64 -11.80 36.39 6.80
CA GLU A 64 -12.13 37.73 7.28
C GLU A 64 -11.42 38.83 6.49
N THR A 65 -10.34 38.50 5.80
CA THR A 65 -9.50 39.48 5.10
C THR A 65 -9.77 39.60 3.61
N ASP A 66 -10.18 38.51 2.93
CA ASP A 66 -10.32 38.48 1.46
C ASP A 66 -11.77 38.34 0.95
N GLY A 67 -12.74 38.11 1.81
CA GLY A 67 -14.15 37.96 1.47
C GLY A 67 -14.50 36.78 0.57
N PHE A 68 -13.53 35.90 0.28
CA PHE A 68 -13.73 34.74 -0.58
C PHE A 68 -14.12 33.51 0.26
N ARG A 69 -15.19 32.80 -0.14
CA ARG A 69 -15.61 31.58 0.54
C ARG A 69 -14.80 30.39 0.05
N HIS A 70 -13.75 30.03 0.79
CA HIS A 70 -12.95 28.87 0.52
C HIS A 70 -13.73 27.56 0.73
N LYS A 71 -13.62 26.63 -0.22
CA LYS A 71 -14.24 25.31 -0.19
C LYS A 71 -13.26 24.31 -0.76
N TYR A 72 -13.34 23.07 -0.32
CA TYR A 72 -12.57 21.99 -0.94
C TYR A 72 -13.46 20.79 -1.27
N VAL A 73 -13.13 20.08 -2.31
CA VAL A 73 -13.77 18.82 -2.69
C VAL A 73 -13.21 17.70 -1.83
N MET A 74 -14.08 16.89 -1.25
CA MET A 74 -13.65 15.71 -0.49
C MET A 74 -12.99 14.69 -1.39
N TRP A 75 -11.93 14.05 -0.92
CA TRP A 75 -11.28 12.98 -1.63
C TRP A 75 -11.71 11.63 -1.06
N GLY A 76 -12.72 11.01 -1.69
CA GLY A 76 -13.48 9.90 -1.14
C GLY A 76 -14.67 10.37 -0.30
N SER A 77 -15.52 9.45 0.12
CA SER A 77 -16.75 9.75 0.88
C SER A 77 -16.49 10.43 2.23
N ASP A 78 -15.37 10.13 2.86
CA ASP A 78 -14.97 10.60 4.19
C ASP A 78 -13.71 11.50 4.18
N ASN A 79 -13.23 11.85 2.99
CA ASN A 79 -11.99 12.61 2.77
C ASN A 79 -10.69 11.86 3.18
N LEU A 80 -10.77 10.57 3.51
CA LEU A 80 -9.63 9.77 3.99
C LEU A 80 -9.03 8.85 2.90
N LEU A 81 -9.55 8.88 1.67
CA LEU A 81 -9.09 7.99 0.60
C LEU A 81 -7.57 7.99 0.39
N PRO A 82 -6.84 9.13 0.38
CA PRO A 82 -5.39 9.11 0.23
C PRO A 82 -4.69 8.34 1.36
N ALA A 83 -5.10 8.57 2.61
CA ALA A 83 -4.55 7.88 3.77
C ALA A 83 -4.79 6.36 3.72
N LEU A 84 -6.01 5.95 3.34
CA LEU A 84 -6.36 4.54 3.18
C LEU A 84 -5.54 3.86 2.06
N VAL A 85 -5.30 4.57 0.96
CA VAL A 85 -4.46 4.06 -0.13
C VAL A 85 -3.02 3.89 0.35
N SER A 86 -2.46 4.88 1.04
CA SER A 86 -1.11 4.79 1.61
C SER A 86 -1.00 3.64 2.60
N GLU A 87 -1.94 3.50 3.53
CA GLU A 87 -1.97 2.42 4.52
C GLU A 87 -2.01 1.03 3.87
N ARG A 88 -2.83 0.85 2.83
CA ARG A 88 -2.91 -0.44 2.12
C ARG A 88 -1.64 -0.77 1.35
N ILE A 89 -1.00 0.24 0.74
CA ILE A 89 0.28 0.05 0.06
C ILE A 89 1.36 -0.34 1.07
N GLU A 90 1.42 0.33 2.22
CA GLU A 90 2.41 0.05 3.26
C GLU A 90 2.25 -1.33 3.91
N LYS A 91 1.02 -1.84 3.97
CA LYS A 91 0.72 -3.17 4.52
C LYS A 91 1.03 -4.32 3.57
N ASP A 92 1.19 -4.07 2.27
CA ASP A 92 1.44 -5.10 1.27
C ASP A 92 2.80 -4.95 0.60
N GLU A 93 3.68 -5.93 0.82
CA GLU A 93 5.06 -5.92 0.31
C GLU A 93 5.11 -5.93 -1.22
N THR A 94 4.16 -6.61 -1.87
CA THR A 94 4.09 -6.72 -3.33
C THR A 94 3.73 -5.38 -3.95
N MET A 95 2.74 -4.69 -3.38
CA MET A 95 2.34 -3.35 -3.82
C MET A 95 3.44 -2.33 -3.56
N THR A 96 4.04 -2.34 -2.37
CA THR A 96 5.16 -1.45 -2.01
C THR A 96 6.33 -1.63 -2.97
N SER A 97 6.74 -2.88 -3.25
CA SER A 97 7.83 -3.19 -4.19
C SER A 97 7.50 -2.76 -5.61
N SER A 98 6.28 -3.04 -6.07
CA SER A 98 5.81 -2.68 -7.42
C SER A 98 5.80 -1.16 -7.63
N LEU A 99 5.24 -0.40 -6.69
CA LEU A 99 5.19 1.07 -6.80
C LEU A 99 6.57 1.70 -6.66
N ASN A 100 7.45 1.16 -5.82
CA ASN A 100 8.84 1.61 -5.75
C ASN A 100 9.58 1.36 -7.08
N THR A 101 9.33 0.23 -7.71
CA THR A 101 9.90 -0.07 -9.03
C THR A 101 9.41 0.91 -10.09
N LEU A 102 8.10 1.16 -10.16
CA LEU A 102 7.51 2.16 -11.06
C LEU A 102 8.07 3.56 -10.83
N LYS A 103 8.17 3.96 -9.56
CA LYS A 103 8.75 5.25 -9.19
C LYS A 103 10.20 5.37 -9.67
N ASN A 104 11.02 4.34 -9.44
CA ASN A 104 12.42 4.35 -9.84
C ASN A 104 12.59 4.33 -11.36
N ILE A 105 11.75 3.59 -12.08
CA ILE A 105 11.74 3.59 -13.55
C ILE A 105 11.32 4.97 -14.08
N CYS A 106 10.31 5.59 -13.48
CA CYS A 106 9.86 6.92 -13.88
C CYS A 106 10.90 8.00 -13.58
N TYR A 107 11.57 7.93 -12.43
CA TYR A 107 12.68 8.82 -12.07
C TYR A 107 13.85 8.67 -13.06
N GLY A 108 14.16 7.43 -13.47
CA GLY A 108 15.24 7.13 -14.41
C GLY A 108 16.58 7.67 -13.94
N GLY A 109 17.25 8.44 -14.78
CA GLY A 109 18.51 9.13 -14.47
C GLY A 109 18.32 10.51 -13.81
N GLY A 110 17.10 10.86 -13.43
CA GLY A 110 16.78 12.21 -12.96
C GLY A 110 16.62 13.21 -14.11
N VAL A 111 16.25 14.44 -13.77
CA VAL A 111 16.11 15.51 -14.77
C VAL A 111 17.47 16.04 -15.15
N SER A 112 17.73 16.08 -16.44
CA SER A 112 18.94 16.63 -17.06
C SER A 112 18.59 17.80 -17.97
N PHE A 113 19.52 18.72 -18.10
CA PHE A 113 19.36 19.92 -18.96
C PHE A 113 20.37 19.85 -20.09
N CYS A 114 19.90 20.12 -21.31
CA CYS A 114 20.71 20.10 -22.51
C CYS A 114 20.39 21.30 -23.43
N ILE A 115 21.28 21.52 -24.40
CA ILE A 115 21.11 22.49 -25.47
C ILE A 115 21.32 21.78 -26.81
N ASP A 116 20.80 22.33 -27.88
CA ASP A 116 21.16 21.86 -29.23
C ASP A 116 22.54 22.41 -29.62
N GLU A 117 23.55 21.54 -29.72
CA GLU A 117 24.92 21.89 -30.07
C GLU A 117 25.18 21.87 -31.59
N LYS A 118 24.22 21.39 -32.38
CA LYS A 118 24.39 21.26 -33.84
C LYS A 118 24.45 22.59 -34.58
N ASP A 119 23.84 23.62 -33.99
CA ASP A 119 23.88 24.96 -34.54
C ASP A 119 24.99 25.78 -33.89
N PRO A 120 26.03 26.21 -34.66
CA PRO A 120 27.15 26.97 -34.09
C PRO A 120 26.78 28.43 -33.76
N GLU A 121 25.67 28.95 -34.35
CA GLU A 121 25.27 30.35 -34.11
C GLU A 121 24.67 30.51 -32.73
N GLY A 122 25.26 31.38 -31.90
CA GLY A 122 24.83 31.61 -30.50
C GLY A 122 25.20 30.50 -29.51
N LEU A 123 26.07 29.54 -29.86
CA LEU A 123 26.43 28.42 -29.00
C LEU A 123 26.99 28.86 -27.62
N GLN A 124 27.77 29.93 -27.57
CA GLN A 124 28.31 30.43 -26.30
C GLN A 124 27.23 30.94 -25.38
N GLU A 125 26.25 31.68 -25.93
CA GLU A 125 25.10 32.16 -25.16
C GLU A 125 24.25 31.01 -24.62
N ARG A 126 24.02 29.97 -25.44
CA ARG A 126 23.31 28.74 -25.02
C ARG A 126 24.06 28.02 -23.90
N LYS A 127 25.38 27.90 -24.01
CA LYS A 127 26.19 27.29 -22.95
C LYS A 127 26.16 28.07 -21.63
N MET A 128 26.15 29.41 -21.71
CA MET A 128 25.98 30.24 -20.53
C MET A 128 24.59 30.05 -19.91
N ALA A 129 23.54 30.06 -20.71
CA ALA A 129 22.17 29.81 -20.24
C ALA A 129 22.01 28.41 -19.60
N LEU A 130 22.63 27.40 -20.19
CA LEU A 130 22.63 26.04 -19.63
C LEU A 130 23.33 26.00 -18.26
N ARG A 131 24.45 26.69 -18.11
CA ARG A 131 25.16 26.77 -16.82
C ARG A 131 24.34 27.49 -15.76
N GLU A 132 23.76 28.64 -16.08
CA GLU A 132 22.84 29.38 -15.19
C GLU A 132 21.67 28.51 -14.74
N ALA A 133 21.01 27.80 -15.69
CA ALA A 133 19.90 26.91 -15.38
C ALA A 133 20.33 25.76 -14.47
N LYS A 134 21.45 25.11 -14.77
CA LYS A 134 21.97 24.01 -13.92
C LYS A 134 22.26 24.50 -12.50
N GLU A 135 22.98 25.61 -12.34
CA GLU A 135 23.29 26.20 -11.04
C GLU A 135 22.03 26.52 -10.25
N TRP A 136 21.01 27.10 -10.90
CA TRP A 136 19.74 27.42 -10.26
C TRP A 136 18.99 26.17 -9.79
N PHE A 137 18.91 25.13 -10.64
CA PHE A 137 18.24 23.88 -10.29
C PHE A 137 19.00 23.07 -9.25
N GLU A 138 20.33 23.13 -9.22
CA GLU A 138 21.15 22.54 -8.17
C GLU A 138 20.90 23.22 -6.82
N CYS A 139 20.80 24.55 -6.80
CA CYS A 139 20.45 25.30 -5.58
C CYS A 139 19.06 24.97 -5.04
N ASN A 140 18.12 24.58 -5.92
CA ASN A 140 16.74 24.21 -5.56
C ASN A 140 16.53 22.69 -5.41
N ASP A 141 17.59 21.91 -5.28
CA ASP A 141 17.56 20.44 -5.11
C ASP A 141 16.60 19.74 -6.08
N VAL A 142 16.91 19.87 -7.37
CA VAL A 142 16.10 19.26 -8.46
C VAL A 142 15.87 17.76 -8.26
N SER A 143 16.79 17.07 -7.60
CA SER A 143 16.68 15.63 -7.37
C SER A 143 15.55 15.30 -6.41
N VAL A 144 15.45 16.00 -5.29
CA VAL A 144 14.36 15.85 -4.32
C VAL A 144 13.04 16.27 -4.92
N LEU A 145 13.01 17.39 -5.65
CA LEU A 145 11.82 17.82 -6.40
C LEU A 145 11.32 16.71 -7.33
N THR A 146 12.20 16.15 -8.16
CA THR A 146 11.86 15.09 -9.11
C THR A 146 11.37 13.82 -8.42
N LEU A 147 12.01 13.42 -7.32
CA LEU A 147 11.60 12.26 -6.52
C LEU A 147 10.20 12.45 -5.93
N GLN A 148 9.90 13.62 -5.38
CA GLN A 148 8.60 13.92 -4.81
C GLN A 148 7.50 13.95 -5.87
N GLN A 149 7.74 14.59 -7.02
CA GLN A 149 6.82 14.60 -8.14
C GLN A 149 6.54 13.18 -8.67
N THR A 150 7.60 12.37 -8.79
CA THR A 150 7.47 10.98 -9.24
C THR A 150 6.66 10.15 -8.24
N LYS A 151 6.90 10.30 -6.93
CA LYS A 151 6.10 9.68 -5.87
C LYS A 151 4.64 10.07 -6.02
N ASN A 152 4.35 11.36 -6.09
CA ASN A 152 3.00 11.90 -6.16
C ASN A 152 2.23 11.39 -7.39
N LEU A 153 2.84 11.46 -8.58
CA LEU A 153 2.23 11.04 -9.83
C LEU A 153 2.00 9.52 -9.87
N LYS A 154 2.93 8.71 -9.37
CA LYS A 154 2.79 7.24 -9.38
C LYS A 154 1.84 6.74 -8.30
N THR A 155 1.77 7.41 -7.14
CA THR A 155 0.89 6.99 -6.05
C THR A 155 -0.52 7.52 -6.22
N PHE A 156 -0.68 8.81 -6.57
CA PHE A 156 -1.99 9.46 -6.58
C PHE A 156 -2.45 9.94 -7.97
N GLY A 157 -1.58 9.85 -8.98
CA GLY A 157 -1.88 10.36 -10.32
C GLY A 157 -1.93 11.89 -10.41
N MET A 158 -1.48 12.60 -9.39
CA MET A 158 -1.52 14.05 -9.29
C MET A 158 -0.23 14.56 -8.67
N ASP A 159 0.19 15.77 -9.03
CA ASP A 159 1.28 16.50 -8.40
C ASP A 159 0.92 17.98 -8.24
N LEU A 160 1.37 18.58 -7.14
CA LEU A 160 1.27 19.99 -6.86
C LEU A 160 2.67 20.57 -6.66
N THR A 161 3.23 21.08 -7.72
CA THR A 161 4.51 21.81 -7.66
C THR A 161 4.25 23.27 -7.34
N VAL A 162 4.94 23.81 -6.35
CA VAL A 162 4.83 25.21 -5.90
C VAL A 162 6.05 25.96 -6.35
N ILE A 163 5.82 27.17 -6.89
CA ILE A 163 6.86 28.13 -7.26
C ILE A 163 6.73 29.39 -6.42
N ILE A 164 7.85 29.97 -6.04
CA ILE A 164 7.93 31.24 -5.32
C ILE A 164 8.68 32.23 -6.19
N LEU A 165 8.11 33.42 -6.34
CA LEU A 165 8.67 34.51 -7.13
C LEU A 165 9.44 35.49 -6.26
N SER A 166 10.41 36.18 -6.86
CA SER A 166 11.12 37.31 -6.29
C SER A 166 10.17 38.44 -5.90
N ALA A 167 10.67 39.39 -5.13
CA ALA A 167 9.87 40.54 -4.66
C ALA A 167 9.28 41.38 -5.79
N ASP A 168 10.00 41.47 -6.88
CA ASP A 168 9.65 42.25 -8.09
C ASP A 168 8.94 41.37 -9.16
N GLY A 169 8.78 40.08 -8.93
CA GLY A 169 8.16 39.14 -9.87
C GLY A 169 8.97 38.87 -11.14
N THR A 170 10.24 39.26 -11.19
CA THR A 170 11.07 39.09 -12.39
C THR A 170 11.56 37.66 -12.53
N GLU A 171 11.84 36.98 -11.42
CA GLU A 171 12.47 35.66 -11.36
C GLU A 171 11.69 34.68 -10.46
N ILE A 172 11.86 33.42 -10.69
CA ILE A 172 11.43 32.35 -9.77
C ILE A 172 12.62 32.08 -8.84
N THR A 173 12.40 32.21 -7.52
CA THR A 173 13.44 32.04 -6.51
C THR A 173 13.48 30.63 -5.94
N ASP A 174 12.34 29.95 -5.90
CA ASP A 174 12.24 28.63 -5.27
C ASP A 174 11.19 27.77 -5.98
N ILE A 175 11.39 26.44 -5.94
CA ILE A 175 10.47 25.45 -6.48
C ILE A 175 10.52 24.18 -5.63
N TYR A 176 9.35 23.68 -5.24
CA TYR A 176 9.20 22.42 -4.52
C TYR A 176 7.85 21.75 -4.80
N SER A 177 7.75 20.48 -4.56
CA SER A 177 6.48 19.74 -4.64
C SER A 177 5.92 19.48 -3.25
N ARG A 178 4.59 19.62 -3.09
CA ARG A 178 3.87 19.28 -1.87
C ARG A 178 3.47 17.81 -1.89
N ASP A 179 3.37 17.21 -0.70
CA ASP A 179 2.82 15.87 -0.57
C ASP A 179 1.32 15.89 -0.88
N VAL A 180 0.95 15.18 -1.94
CA VAL A 180 -0.42 15.20 -2.48
C VAL A 180 -1.42 14.58 -1.51
N GLU A 181 -1.00 13.70 -0.62
CA GLU A 181 -1.85 13.12 0.40
C GLU A 181 -2.49 14.20 1.30
N GLU A 182 -1.76 15.28 1.54
CA GLU A 182 -2.18 16.44 2.34
C GLU A 182 -2.76 17.58 1.50
N VAL A 183 -3.04 17.35 0.21
CA VAL A 183 -3.58 18.37 -0.69
C VAL A 183 -5.06 18.13 -0.95
N ARG A 184 -5.85 19.20 -0.87
CA ARG A 184 -7.25 19.22 -1.35
C ARG A 184 -7.44 20.39 -2.32
N LEU A 185 -8.35 20.21 -3.27
CA LEU A 185 -8.56 21.18 -4.35
C LEU A 185 -9.90 21.89 -4.18
N HIS A 186 -9.93 23.17 -4.55
CA HIS A 186 -11.18 23.92 -4.67
C HIS A 186 -12.04 23.33 -5.80
N PRO A 187 -13.39 23.26 -5.67
CA PRO A 187 -14.24 22.86 -6.76
C PRO A 187 -14.08 23.78 -7.97
N HIS A 188 -14.48 23.28 -9.16
CA HIS A 188 -14.48 24.14 -10.34
C HIS A 188 -15.39 25.37 -10.14
N LEU A 189 -14.91 26.53 -10.55
CA LEU A 189 -15.73 27.73 -10.48
C LEU A 189 -16.95 27.63 -11.39
N THR A 190 -18.13 27.93 -10.85
CA THR A 190 -19.39 27.90 -11.59
C THR A 190 -19.66 29.18 -12.37
N ALA A 191 -18.99 30.27 -11.98
CA ALA A 191 -19.07 31.59 -12.64
C ALA A 191 -17.69 32.27 -12.58
N ASP A 192 -17.49 33.25 -13.45
CA ASP A 192 -16.32 34.12 -13.36
C ASP A 192 -16.41 34.91 -12.06
N THR A 193 -15.34 34.91 -11.28
CA THR A 193 -15.29 35.51 -9.93
C THR A 193 -14.05 36.39 -9.82
N GLU A 194 -14.22 37.61 -9.29
CA GLU A 194 -13.10 38.48 -9.00
C GLU A 194 -12.53 38.16 -7.62
N TYR A 195 -11.18 38.04 -7.55
CA TYR A 195 -10.44 37.81 -6.33
C TYR A 195 -9.16 38.65 -6.31
N ASN A 196 -9.06 39.54 -5.36
CA ASN A 196 -7.90 40.46 -5.23
C ASN A 196 -7.52 41.19 -6.56
N GLY A 197 -8.52 41.65 -7.31
CA GLY A 197 -8.31 42.34 -8.59
C GLY A 197 -7.97 41.41 -9.77
N GLU A 198 -8.02 40.10 -9.56
CA GLU A 198 -7.85 39.07 -10.60
C GLU A 198 -9.17 38.41 -10.95
N LEU A 199 -9.43 38.26 -12.24
CA LEU A 199 -10.58 37.53 -12.74
C LEU A 199 -10.27 36.04 -12.78
N LEU A 200 -10.86 35.28 -11.87
CA LEU A 200 -10.85 33.80 -11.85
C LEU A 200 -11.95 33.28 -12.77
N ARG A 201 -11.58 32.40 -13.68
CA ARG A 201 -12.47 31.98 -14.77
C ARG A 201 -13.34 30.79 -14.36
N LYS A 202 -14.58 30.80 -14.88
CA LYS A 202 -15.47 29.65 -14.82
C LYS A 202 -14.78 28.37 -15.35
N GLY A 203 -14.98 27.25 -14.65
CA GLY A 203 -14.45 25.95 -15.01
C GLY A 203 -12.97 25.74 -14.67
N THR A 204 -12.31 26.70 -14.00
CA THR A 204 -10.96 26.53 -13.47
C THR A 204 -10.99 26.19 -11.98
N ILE A 205 -9.92 25.52 -11.50
CA ILE A 205 -9.67 25.28 -10.09
C ILE A 205 -8.75 26.41 -9.61
N PRO A 206 -9.22 27.36 -8.77
CA PRO A 206 -8.44 28.55 -8.44
C PRO A 206 -7.42 28.33 -7.33
N PHE A 207 -7.70 27.36 -6.41
CA PHE A 207 -6.89 27.16 -5.22
C PHE A 207 -6.64 25.66 -4.95
N ALA A 208 -5.48 25.39 -4.37
CA ALA A 208 -5.18 24.18 -3.66
C ALA A 208 -4.98 24.50 -2.17
N TYR A 209 -5.38 23.59 -1.33
CA TYR A 209 -5.27 23.68 0.12
C TYR A 209 -4.31 22.60 0.60
N TYR A 210 -3.27 23.00 1.29
CA TYR A 210 -2.29 22.10 1.88
C TYR A 210 -2.42 22.13 3.40
N GLY A 211 -2.65 20.96 4.00
CA GLY A 211 -2.86 20.84 5.44
C GLY A 211 -3.14 19.40 5.87
N LYS A 212 -3.23 19.17 7.17
CA LYS A 212 -3.46 17.84 7.74
C LYS A 212 -4.90 17.37 7.58
N PHE A 213 -5.29 17.01 6.37
CA PHE A 213 -6.64 16.50 6.06
C PHE A 213 -6.88 15.05 6.49
N ASN A 214 -5.84 14.30 6.85
CA ASN A 214 -5.91 12.88 7.23
C ASN A 214 -6.42 12.64 8.66
N SER A 215 -6.74 13.69 9.43
CA SER A 215 -7.36 13.53 10.73
C SER A 215 -8.89 13.48 10.60
N GLN A 216 -9.53 12.56 11.31
CA GLN A 216 -11.00 12.37 11.33
C GLN A 216 -11.82 13.59 11.80
N ARG A 217 -11.21 14.71 12.09
CA ARG A 217 -11.88 15.95 12.50
C ARG A 217 -12.01 16.92 11.33
N ALA A 218 -13.00 16.67 10.49
CA ALA A 218 -13.32 17.51 9.33
C ALA A 218 -13.83 18.93 9.66
N GLY A 219 -13.69 19.42 10.88
CA GLY A 219 -14.34 20.66 11.32
C GLY A 219 -13.43 21.83 11.72
N SER A 220 -12.16 21.59 12.03
CA SER A 220 -11.24 22.69 12.40
C SER A 220 -9.80 22.33 12.02
N ILE A 221 -9.48 22.53 10.77
CA ILE A 221 -8.11 22.43 10.28
C ILE A 221 -7.51 23.82 10.47
N GLU A 222 -6.79 24.00 11.57
CA GLU A 222 -6.32 25.33 12.00
C GLU A 222 -5.18 25.87 11.14
N ASP A 223 -4.38 25.02 10.49
CA ASP A 223 -3.22 25.43 9.70
C ASP A 223 -3.33 24.93 8.25
N VAL A 224 -4.20 25.57 7.47
CA VAL A 224 -4.28 25.28 6.03
C VAL A 224 -3.59 26.38 5.24
N GLU A 225 -2.59 25.98 4.49
CA GLU A 225 -1.97 26.84 3.51
C GLU A 225 -2.82 26.92 2.24
N VAL A 226 -3.23 28.15 1.87
CA VAL A 226 -3.97 28.39 0.62
C VAL A 226 -2.97 28.73 -0.48
N ILE A 227 -2.93 27.90 -1.52
CA ILE A 227 -2.02 28.04 -2.66
C ILE A 227 -2.84 28.41 -3.90
N ARG A 228 -2.56 29.54 -4.53
CA ARG A 228 -3.20 29.94 -5.80
C ARG A 228 -2.69 29.07 -6.93
N LEU A 229 -3.60 28.55 -7.74
CA LEU A 229 -3.22 27.72 -8.88
C LEU A 229 -3.05 28.55 -10.16
N LEU A 230 -2.11 28.12 -10.98
CA LEU A 230 -1.99 28.54 -12.37
C LEU A 230 -2.94 27.73 -13.26
N ASP A 231 -3.27 28.29 -14.44
CA ASP A 231 -4.08 27.56 -15.43
C ASP A 231 -3.40 26.23 -15.80
N GLU A 232 -4.11 25.13 -15.60
CA GLU A 232 -3.60 23.78 -15.90
C GLU A 232 -3.21 23.60 -17.38
N ARG A 233 -3.88 24.32 -18.31
CA ARG A 233 -3.64 24.20 -19.74
C ARG A 233 -2.38 24.92 -20.17
N ASN A 234 -2.16 26.14 -19.65
CA ASN A 234 -1.02 26.95 -20.05
C ASN A 234 -0.47 27.76 -18.86
N PRO A 235 0.19 27.10 -17.89
CA PRO A 235 0.65 27.76 -16.67
C PRO A 235 1.69 28.84 -16.92
N LEU A 236 2.57 28.68 -17.90
CA LEU A 236 3.57 29.70 -18.24
C LEU A 236 2.93 31.02 -18.73
N ARG A 237 1.94 30.89 -19.62
CA ARG A 237 1.23 32.08 -20.15
C ARG A 237 0.44 32.78 -19.06
N ASP A 238 -0.22 32.01 -18.19
CA ASP A 238 -0.99 32.54 -17.07
C ASP A 238 -0.06 33.23 -16.07
N LEU A 239 1.08 32.64 -15.74
CA LEU A 239 2.09 33.24 -14.86
C LEU A 239 2.62 34.56 -15.42
N ARG A 240 2.98 34.60 -16.71
CA ARG A 240 3.44 35.80 -17.40
C ARG A 240 2.37 36.89 -17.39
N ALA A 241 1.10 36.52 -17.54
CA ALA A 241 -0.03 37.50 -17.47
C ALA A 241 -0.23 38.04 -16.06
N LYS A 242 -0.19 37.17 -15.04
CA LYS A 242 -0.33 37.55 -13.62
C LYS A 242 0.81 38.46 -13.16
N MET A 243 1.99 38.30 -13.71
CA MET A 243 3.16 39.16 -13.42
C MET A 243 3.25 40.40 -14.32
N GLY A 244 2.25 40.65 -15.15
CA GLY A 244 2.22 41.81 -16.03
C GLY A 244 3.23 41.77 -17.18
N LYS A 245 3.95 40.65 -17.40
CA LYS A 245 4.88 40.53 -18.53
C LYS A 245 4.15 40.49 -19.87
N ILE A 246 2.90 40.04 -19.88
CA ILE A 246 1.99 40.07 -21.04
C ILE A 246 0.61 40.54 -20.58
N ARG A 247 -0.19 41.10 -21.50
CA ARG A 247 -1.61 41.34 -21.23
C ARG A 247 -2.35 40.07 -21.06
N ASN A 248 -3.27 40.02 -20.12
CA ASN A 248 -4.11 38.85 -19.90
C ASN A 248 -4.85 38.50 -21.22
N PRO A 249 -4.67 37.32 -21.77
CA PRO A 249 -5.24 36.94 -23.09
C PRO A 249 -6.77 36.93 -23.10
N TYR A 250 -7.40 36.91 -21.93
CA TYR A 250 -8.85 36.83 -21.79
C TYR A 250 -9.51 38.17 -21.44
N THR A 251 -8.86 38.99 -20.61
CA THR A 251 -9.42 40.28 -20.19
C THR A 251 -8.79 41.46 -20.90
N GLY A 252 -7.64 41.30 -21.56
CA GLY A 252 -6.89 42.36 -22.17
C GLY A 252 -6.21 43.30 -21.17
N ILE A 253 -6.38 43.10 -19.87
CA ILE A 253 -5.85 43.93 -18.80
C ILE A 253 -4.43 43.52 -18.45
N GLN A 254 -3.56 44.45 -18.19
CA GLN A 254 -2.25 44.17 -17.63
C GLN A 254 -2.37 44.17 -16.11
N MET A 255 -2.05 43.02 -15.49
CA MET A 255 -2.23 42.87 -14.06
C MET A 255 -1.02 43.35 -13.28
N ALA A 256 -1.26 43.85 -12.07
CA ALA A 256 -0.22 43.98 -11.05
C ALA A 256 -0.04 42.63 -10.37
N MET A 257 1.18 42.33 -9.89
CA MET A 257 1.54 41.09 -9.21
C MET A 257 0.64 40.84 -7.97
N PRO A 258 -0.35 39.96 -8.05
CA PRO A 258 -1.31 39.76 -6.95
C PRO A 258 -0.79 38.83 -5.84
N CYS A 259 0.17 37.99 -6.15
CA CYS A 259 0.73 36.98 -5.22
C CYS A 259 2.12 36.58 -5.69
N ARG A 260 2.96 36.10 -4.77
CA ARG A 260 4.30 35.58 -5.09
C ARG A 260 4.36 34.06 -5.16
N LYS A 261 3.37 33.38 -4.63
CA LYS A 261 3.34 31.95 -4.50
C LYS A 261 2.24 31.36 -5.37
N TYR A 262 2.62 30.48 -6.27
CA TYR A 262 1.69 29.82 -7.18
C TYR A 262 1.93 28.31 -7.24
N GLY A 263 0.84 27.55 -7.35
CA GLY A 263 0.85 26.10 -7.57
C GLY A 263 0.67 25.77 -9.05
N ILE A 264 1.45 24.83 -9.52
CA ILE A 264 1.31 24.17 -10.81
C ILE A 264 0.69 22.82 -10.54
N LEU A 265 -0.62 22.69 -10.75
CA LEU A 265 -1.33 21.45 -10.61
C LEU A 265 -1.16 20.59 -11.86
N ARG A 266 -0.82 19.33 -11.67
CA ARG A 266 -0.73 18.33 -12.73
C ARG A 266 -1.51 17.09 -12.35
N ARG A 267 -2.35 16.64 -13.27
CA ARG A 267 -3.20 15.46 -13.09
C ARG A 267 -3.05 14.55 -14.30
N LEU A 268 -2.89 13.25 -14.04
CA LEU A 268 -2.98 12.25 -15.10
C LEU A 268 -4.44 12.11 -15.55
N PRO A 269 -4.69 11.90 -16.84
CA PRO A 269 -6.03 11.73 -17.35
C PRO A 269 -6.66 10.45 -16.79
N ASN A 270 -7.92 10.55 -16.35
CA ASN A 270 -8.68 9.44 -15.80
C ASN A 270 -9.54 8.72 -16.84
N ILE A 271 -9.81 7.46 -16.58
CA ILE A 271 -10.92 6.74 -17.20
C ILE A 271 -12.18 7.19 -16.45
N GLY A 272 -13.04 7.95 -17.11
CA GLY A 272 -14.22 8.55 -16.51
C GLY A 272 -14.02 10.00 -16.03
N LYS A 273 -15.13 10.65 -15.70
CA LYS A 273 -15.15 12.07 -15.28
C LYS A 273 -15.06 12.13 -13.76
N ARG A 274 -13.87 12.05 -13.21
CA ARG A 274 -13.67 12.21 -11.76
C ARG A 274 -12.87 13.47 -11.47
N PHE A 275 -13.19 14.08 -10.35
CA PHE A 275 -12.51 15.32 -9.91
C PHE A 275 -11.05 15.05 -9.55
N TYR A 276 -10.80 14.06 -8.71
CA TYR A 276 -9.45 13.60 -8.39
C TYR A 276 -9.01 12.45 -9.30
N PRO A 277 -7.72 12.36 -9.65
CA PRO A 277 -7.21 11.23 -10.40
C PRO A 277 -7.39 9.90 -9.67
N VAL A 278 -7.59 8.86 -10.45
CA VAL A 278 -7.61 7.48 -9.96
C VAL A 278 -6.38 6.76 -10.48
N PRO A 279 -5.46 6.37 -9.60
CA PRO A 279 -4.28 5.63 -10.01
C PRO A 279 -4.66 4.31 -10.71
N PRO A 280 -3.98 3.92 -11.79
CA PRO A 280 -4.30 2.69 -12.52
C PRO A 280 -4.28 1.43 -11.66
N TYR A 281 -3.39 1.37 -10.68
CA TYR A 281 -3.24 0.23 -9.77
C TYR A 281 -4.34 0.13 -8.70
N ARG A 282 -5.25 1.08 -8.62
CA ARG A 282 -6.31 1.06 -7.61
C ARG A 282 -7.16 -0.21 -7.66
N SER A 283 -7.38 -0.76 -8.86
CA SER A 283 -8.08 -2.04 -9.03
C SER A 283 -7.38 -3.20 -8.31
N ALA A 284 -6.06 -3.17 -8.17
CA ALA A 284 -5.31 -4.16 -7.41
C ALA A 284 -5.62 -4.06 -5.91
N LEU A 285 -5.71 -2.83 -5.36
CA LEU A 285 -6.00 -2.61 -3.93
C LEU A 285 -7.47 -2.84 -3.56
N SER A 286 -8.41 -2.67 -4.51
CA SER A 286 -9.84 -2.87 -4.30
C SER A 286 -10.34 -4.24 -4.77
N GLY A 287 -9.49 -5.02 -5.42
CA GLY A 287 -9.82 -6.35 -5.92
C GLY A 287 -9.67 -7.44 -4.87
N ASN A 288 -10.36 -8.54 -5.08
CA ASN A 288 -10.35 -9.69 -4.17
C ASN A 288 -8.95 -10.31 -4.00
N TRP A 289 -8.03 -10.13 -4.95
CA TRP A 289 -6.67 -10.69 -4.86
C TRP A 289 -5.85 -10.10 -3.72
N TYR A 290 -6.04 -8.82 -3.41
CA TYR A 290 -5.43 -8.20 -2.23
C TYR A 290 -5.92 -8.87 -0.94
N GLU A 291 -7.23 -9.08 -0.81
CA GLU A 291 -7.84 -9.69 0.35
C GLU A 291 -7.51 -11.18 0.46
N ILE A 292 -7.53 -11.92 -0.66
CA ILE A 292 -7.14 -13.33 -0.71
C ILE A 292 -5.73 -13.53 -0.17
N LYS A 293 -4.76 -12.71 -0.62
CA LYS A 293 -3.37 -12.76 -0.14
C LYS A 293 -3.33 -12.64 1.38
N HIS A 294 -3.94 -11.60 1.95
CA HIS A 294 -3.92 -11.35 3.39
C HIS A 294 -4.68 -12.40 4.20
N LEU A 295 -5.77 -12.95 3.66
CA LEU A 295 -6.50 -14.06 4.28
C LEU A 295 -5.65 -15.33 4.33
N ILE A 296 -4.92 -15.64 3.25
CA ILE A 296 -4.00 -16.78 3.22
C ILE A 296 -2.88 -16.60 4.24
N GLU A 297 -2.25 -15.43 4.30
CA GLU A 297 -1.20 -15.12 5.27
C GLU A 297 -1.70 -15.27 6.71
N THR A 298 -2.88 -14.73 7.02
CA THR A 298 -3.52 -14.86 8.33
C THR A 298 -3.83 -16.31 8.66
N SER A 299 -4.36 -17.06 7.70
CA SER A 299 -4.67 -18.48 7.86
C SER A 299 -3.40 -19.33 8.09
N LEU A 300 -2.31 -19.01 7.40
CA LEU A 300 -1.01 -19.66 7.62
C LEU A 300 -0.46 -19.38 9.01
N ILE A 301 -0.55 -18.14 9.48
CA ILE A 301 -0.15 -17.76 10.84
C ILE A 301 -0.97 -18.55 11.87
N ALA A 302 -2.30 -18.60 11.71
CA ALA A 302 -3.19 -19.34 12.58
C ALA A 302 -2.85 -20.83 12.56
N LYS A 303 -2.61 -21.39 11.38
CA LYS A 303 -2.23 -22.80 11.21
C LYS A 303 -0.89 -23.11 11.86
N ILE A 304 0.14 -22.28 11.68
CA ILE A 304 1.44 -22.47 12.30
C ILE A 304 1.32 -22.39 13.84
N LYS A 305 0.55 -21.43 14.35
CA LYS A 305 0.28 -21.30 15.78
C LYS A 305 -0.45 -22.51 16.35
N ASN A 306 -1.46 -23.03 15.62
CA ASN A 306 -2.27 -24.16 16.06
C ASN A 306 -1.56 -25.51 15.82
N ALA A 307 -0.79 -25.64 14.76
CA ALA A 307 0.02 -26.85 14.50
C ALA A 307 1.06 -27.11 15.60
N ALA A 308 1.48 -26.07 16.28
CA ALA A 308 2.32 -26.23 17.48
C ALA A 308 1.54 -26.77 18.69
N GLN A 309 0.20 -26.75 18.66
CA GLN A 309 -0.64 -27.14 19.80
C GLN A 309 -1.17 -28.57 19.72
N ILE A 310 -1.37 -29.16 18.52
CA ILE A 310 -1.90 -30.55 18.38
C ILE A 310 -0.87 -31.38 17.65
N ARG A 311 0.10 -31.89 18.39
CA ARG A 311 1.15 -32.76 17.85
C ARG A 311 0.84 -34.25 18.00
N TYR A 312 0.08 -34.57 19.02
CA TYR A 312 -0.16 -35.94 19.43
C TYR A 312 -1.65 -36.23 19.65
N LEU A 313 -2.14 -37.30 19.06
CA LEU A 313 -3.41 -37.87 19.41
C LEU A 313 -3.15 -38.98 20.46
N VAL A 314 -3.58 -38.74 21.68
CA VAL A 314 -3.44 -39.71 22.78
C VAL A 314 -4.77 -40.43 22.95
N GLN A 315 -4.82 -41.68 22.55
CA GLN A 315 -5.96 -42.55 22.76
C GLN A 315 -5.71 -43.38 23.99
N VAL A 316 -6.60 -43.30 24.97
CA VAL A 316 -6.48 -44.04 26.23
C VAL A 316 -7.67 -44.95 26.36
N HIS A 317 -7.42 -46.27 26.60
CA HIS A 317 -8.47 -47.25 26.78
C HIS A 317 -9.26 -46.98 28.07
N PRO A 318 -10.61 -47.11 28.09
CA PRO A 318 -11.42 -46.82 29.28
C PRO A 318 -10.99 -47.60 30.54
N GLU A 319 -10.54 -48.83 30.38
CA GLU A 319 -10.04 -49.63 31.50
C GLU A 319 -8.79 -49.08 32.19
N TYR A 320 -8.00 -48.27 31.48
CA TYR A 320 -6.88 -47.57 32.10
C TYR A 320 -7.35 -46.60 33.19
N TRP A 321 -8.41 -45.84 32.91
CA TRP A 321 -8.96 -44.93 33.88
C TRP A 321 -9.60 -45.63 35.07
N ARG A 322 -10.26 -46.78 34.81
CA ARG A 322 -10.84 -47.60 35.89
C ARG A 322 -9.76 -48.13 36.84
N LYS A 323 -8.72 -48.75 36.30
CA LYS A 323 -7.58 -49.24 37.10
C LYS A 323 -6.90 -48.16 37.86
N LEU A 324 -6.70 -46.98 37.24
CA LEU A 324 -6.08 -45.83 37.94
C LEU A 324 -6.89 -45.37 39.14
N VAL A 325 -8.21 -45.33 39.04
CA VAL A 325 -9.10 -44.96 40.15
C VAL A 325 -9.13 -46.04 41.25
N GLU A 326 -9.07 -47.33 40.86
CA GLU A 326 -9.01 -48.46 41.75
C GLU A 326 -7.68 -48.50 42.57
N GLU A 327 -6.56 -48.28 41.91
CA GLU A 327 -5.24 -48.20 42.55
C GLU A 327 -5.17 -47.06 43.61
N GLU A 328 -5.91 -45.98 43.43
CA GLU A 328 -6.06 -44.90 44.39
C GLU A 328 -7.10 -45.21 45.48
N GLY A 329 -7.62 -46.43 45.56
CA GLY A 329 -8.52 -46.92 46.62
C GLY A 329 -9.93 -46.31 46.57
N LYS A 330 -10.41 -45.86 45.42
CA LYS A 330 -11.76 -45.31 45.25
C LYS A 330 -12.71 -46.32 44.58
N PRO A 331 -14.01 -46.32 44.93
CA PRO A 331 -14.98 -47.22 44.36
C PRO A 331 -15.16 -47.00 42.82
N VAL A 332 -15.11 -48.05 42.04
CA VAL A 332 -15.14 -48.06 40.60
C VAL A 332 -16.57 -47.96 40.02
N GLY A 333 -17.61 -48.00 40.85
CA GLY A 333 -19.01 -48.05 40.41
C GLY A 333 -19.70 -46.74 40.09
N MET A 334 -19.18 -45.59 40.53
CA MET A 334 -19.74 -44.26 40.28
C MET A 334 -18.65 -43.22 39.98
N VAL A 335 -18.93 -42.32 39.03
CA VAL A 335 -18.02 -41.20 38.71
C VAL A 335 -18.13 -40.15 39.80
N THR A 336 -17.36 -40.32 40.87
CA THR A 336 -17.30 -39.39 41.98
C THR A 336 -16.50 -38.12 41.62
N PRO A 337 -16.72 -36.96 42.25
CA PRO A 337 -15.88 -35.76 42.05
C PRO A 337 -14.39 -36.01 42.27
N GLU A 338 -14.06 -36.96 43.16
CA GLU A 338 -12.68 -37.36 43.44
C GLU A 338 -12.06 -38.16 42.31
N ALA A 339 -12.79 -39.10 41.69
CA ALA A 339 -12.36 -39.83 40.52
C ALA A 339 -12.10 -38.91 39.31
N ARG A 340 -12.96 -37.88 39.16
CA ARG A 340 -12.73 -36.83 38.14
C ARG A 340 -11.45 -36.05 38.37
N ALA A 341 -11.15 -35.71 39.59
CA ALA A 341 -9.93 -35.00 39.95
C ALA A 341 -8.67 -35.82 39.68
N ILE A 342 -8.69 -37.13 39.95
CA ILE A 342 -7.60 -38.05 39.68
C ILE A 342 -7.36 -38.16 38.16
N ILE A 343 -8.42 -38.34 37.37
CA ILE A 343 -8.34 -38.43 35.91
C ILE A 343 -7.81 -37.11 35.33
N LYS A 344 -8.32 -35.97 35.79
CA LYS A 344 -7.87 -34.64 35.34
C LYS A 344 -6.39 -34.41 35.68
N LYS A 345 -5.93 -34.79 36.83
CA LYS A 345 -4.53 -34.75 37.25
C LYS A 345 -3.64 -35.54 36.29
N LYS A 346 -4.07 -36.79 36.00
CA LYS A 346 -3.30 -37.70 35.13
C LYS A 346 -3.30 -37.27 33.66
N LYS A 347 -4.42 -36.74 33.18
CA LYS A 347 -4.48 -36.10 31.85
C LYS A 347 -3.47 -34.95 31.75
N LYS A 348 -3.44 -34.11 32.77
CA LYS A 348 -2.47 -32.98 32.82
C LYS A 348 -1.02 -33.49 32.84
N GLU A 349 -0.70 -34.50 33.65
CA GLU A 349 0.64 -35.10 33.69
C GLU A 349 1.07 -35.66 32.31
N ILE A 350 0.17 -36.34 31.58
CA ILE A 350 0.43 -36.85 30.24
C ILE A 350 0.67 -35.67 29.27
N THR A 351 -0.15 -34.64 29.38
CA THR A 351 -0.01 -33.43 28.55
C THR A 351 1.32 -32.72 28.83
N ASP A 352 1.62 -32.48 30.10
CA ASP A 352 2.87 -31.81 30.53
C ASP A 352 4.10 -32.62 30.11
N TYR A 353 3.98 -33.93 30.10
CA TYR A 353 5.03 -34.82 29.64
C TYR A 353 5.28 -34.71 28.15
N LEU A 354 4.22 -34.68 27.34
CA LEU A 354 4.32 -34.61 25.87
C LEU A 354 4.77 -33.21 25.38
N PHE A 355 4.42 -32.14 26.09
CA PHE A 355 4.71 -30.75 25.69
C PHE A 355 5.87 -30.12 26.46
N GLY A 356 6.40 -30.80 27.50
CA GLY A 356 7.53 -30.25 28.27
C GLY A 356 8.83 -30.25 27.49
N ALA A 357 9.41 -29.06 27.27
CA ALA A 357 10.69 -28.90 26.59
C ALA A 357 11.85 -29.67 27.23
N SER A 358 11.73 -29.98 28.52
CA SER A 358 12.71 -30.75 29.30
C SER A 358 12.57 -32.28 29.17
N ASN A 359 11.56 -32.74 28.43
CA ASN A 359 11.19 -34.19 28.34
C ASN A 359 11.61 -34.82 27.01
N ASN A 360 12.41 -34.15 26.20
CA ASN A 360 13.00 -34.74 25.00
C ASN A 360 13.80 -35.99 25.38
N ASN A 361 13.51 -37.12 24.71
CA ASN A 361 14.13 -38.46 24.94
C ASN A 361 13.66 -39.21 26.21
N LYS A 362 12.58 -38.81 26.86
CA LYS A 362 11.96 -39.65 27.90
C LYS A 362 10.92 -40.61 27.27
N SER A 363 10.76 -41.79 27.81
CA SER A 363 9.78 -42.79 27.37
C SER A 363 8.59 -42.90 28.30
N ILE A 364 7.41 -43.05 27.75
CA ILE A 364 6.22 -43.44 28.50
C ILE A 364 6.10 -44.99 28.41
N ILE A 365 6.00 -45.60 29.57
CA ILE A 365 5.77 -47.05 29.64
C ILE A 365 4.27 -47.25 29.88
N ALA A 366 3.60 -47.93 28.98
CA ALA A 366 2.20 -48.33 29.09
C ALA A 366 2.06 -49.86 29.04
N THR A 367 1.15 -50.39 29.82
CA THR A 367 0.83 -51.84 29.82
C THR A 367 -0.23 -52.15 28.79
N GLN A 368 -0.20 -53.35 28.25
CA GLN A 368 -1.25 -53.86 27.34
C GLN A 368 -2.40 -54.45 28.16
N TYR A 369 -3.60 -54.34 27.64
CA TYR A 369 -4.83 -54.94 28.20
C TYR A 369 -5.27 -56.08 27.36
N ARG A 370 -5.52 -57.22 28.02
CA ARG A 370 -6.07 -58.41 27.38
C ARG A 370 -7.55 -58.54 27.71
N GLU A 371 -8.39 -58.48 26.70
CA GLU A 371 -9.83 -58.49 26.86
C GLU A 371 -10.31 -59.88 27.42
N PRO A 372 -11.06 -59.85 28.54
CA PRO A 372 -11.60 -61.13 29.08
C PRO A 372 -12.70 -61.59 28.18
N GLY A 373 -12.44 -62.68 27.39
CA GLY A 373 -13.43 -63.36 26.52
C GLY A 373 -13.00 -63.49 25.07
N SER A 374 -12.45 -62.46 24.44
CA SER A 374 -11.93 -62.54 23.05
C SER A 374 -10.44 -62.87 23.02
N GLY A 375 -9.72 -62.66 24.11
CA GLY A 375 -8.27 -62.85 24.17
C GLY A 375 -7.44 -61.87 23.37
N GLU A 376 -8.08 -60.87 22.74
CA GLU A 376 -7.41 -59.79 22.02
C GLU A 376 -6.61 -58.88 22.94
N VAL A 377 -5.42 -58.47 22.47
CA VAL A 377 -4.53 -57.60 23.23
C VAL A 377 -4.62 -56.20 22.63
N SER A 378 -5.09 -55.27 23.44
CA SER A 378 -5.17 -53.86 23.05
C SER A 378 -4.23 -53.00 23.90
N ASP A 379 -3.69 -51.93 23.30
CA ASP A 379 -2.84 -50.97 23.98
C ASP A 379 -3.67 -50.08 24.91
N MET A 380 -3.25 -49.98 26.18
CA MET A 380 -3.92 -49.11 27.14
C MET A 380 -3.76 -47.63 26.83
N ILE A 381 -2.62 -47.22 26.27
CA ILE A 381 -2.34 -45.86 25.80
C ILE A 381 -1.71 -45.99 24.43
N LYS A 382 -2.36 -45.41 23.42
CA LYS A 382 -1.82 -45.27 22.06
C LYS A 382 -1.59 -43.84 21.74
N ILE A 383 -0.34 -43.49 21.48
CA ILE A 383 0.05 -42.13 21.10
C ILE A 383 0.35 -42.16 19.60
N SER A 384 -0.44 -41.45 18.83
CA SER A 384 -0.25 -41.27 17.40
C SER A 384 0.22 -39.80 17.17
N VAL A 385 1.26 -39.67 16.38
CA VAL A 385 1.63 -38.32 15.89
C VAL A 385 0.60 -37.92 14.87
N VAL A 386 -0.10 -36.86 15.12
CA VAL A 386 -0.97 -36.26 14.11
C VAL A 386 -0.06 -35.62 13.07
N ASP A 387 0.11 -36.32 11.96
CA ASP A 387 0.89 -35.83 10.84
C ASP A 387 0.13 -34.65 10.23
N THR A 388 0.41 -33.46 10.73
CA THR A 388 -0.03 -32.21 10.15
C THR A 388 0.83 -31.88 8.93
N LYS A 389 1.20 -32.88 8.13
CA LYS A 389 1.69 -32.67 6.77
C LYS A 389 0.58 -31.97 6.00
N THR A 390 0.48 -30.71 6.26
CA THR A 390 -0.19 -29.80 5.38
C THR A 390 0.56 -29.88 4.08
N GLN A 391 -0.09 -30.35 3.04
CA GLN A 391 0.39 -30.10 1.70
C GLN A 391 0.52 -28.60 1.55
N GLY A 392 1.72 -28.07 1.84
CA GLY A 392 2.02 -26.64 1.73
C GLY A 392 2.11 -26.18 0.27
N GLY A 393 1.79 -27.09 -0.68
CA GLY A 393 1.81 -26.81 -2.11
C GLY A 393 0.71 -25.85 -2.54
N ASP A 394 -0.50 -26.10 -2.13
CA ASP A 394 -1.68 -25.37 -2.61
C ASP A 394 -1.62 -23.87 -2.23
N TRP A 395 -1.27 -23.57 -0.99
CA TRP A 395 -1.16 -22.17 -0.52
C TRP A 395 0.00 -21.40 -1.12
N ALA A 396 1.08 -22.07 -1.48
CA ALA A 396 2.22 -21.42 -2.11
C ALA A 396 1.90 -21.02 -3.56
N GLU A 397 1.08 -21.79 -4.25
CA GLU A 397 0.58 -21.45 -5.58
C GLU A 397 -0.39 -20.26 -5.51
N ASP A 398 -1.35 -20.29 -4.58
CA ASP A 398 -2.32 -19.21 -4.38
C ASP A 398 -1.66 -17.87 -3.98
N ILE A 399 -0.67 -17.90 -3.08
CA ILE A 399 0.12 -16.72 -2.73
C ILE A 399 0.87 -16.20 -3.95
N SER A 400 1.52 -17.08 -4.70
CA SER A 400 2.26 -16.70 -5.91
C SER A 400 1.34 -16.07 -6.96
N GLU A 401 0.16 -16.65 -7.17
CA GLU A 401 -0.84 -16.12 -8.09
C GLU A 401 -1.36 -14.76 -7.62
N SER A 402 -1.68 -14.62 -6.33
CA SER A 402 -2.11 -13.35 -5.74
C SER A 402 -1.05 -12.25 -5.93
N CYS A 403 0.23 -12.55 -5.66
CA CYS A 403 1.32 -11.61 -5.90
C CYS A 403 1.47 -11.22 -7.38
N ASN A 404 1.33 -12.20 -8.29
CA ASN A 404 1.37 -11.94 -9.73
C ASN A 404 0.22 -11.05 -10.18
N MET A 405 -0.99 -11.27 -9.67
CA MET A 405 -2.16 -10.46 -9.99
C MET A 405 -2.05 -9.05 -9.42
N LEU A 406 -1.46 -8.87 -8.23
CA LEU A 406 -1.16 -7.56 -7.68
C LEU A 406 -0.11 -6.81 -8.52
N CYS A 407 0.95 -7.48 -8.96
CA CYS A 407 1.94 -6.91 -9.90
C CYS A 407 1.29 -6.52 -11.23
N TYR A 408 0.43 -7.39 -11.79
CA TYR A 408 -0.31 -7.11 -13.01
C TYR A 408 -1.22 -5.89 -12.85
N GLY A 409 -1.97 -5.81 -11.76
CA GLY A 409 -2.82 -4.66 -11.43
C GLY A 409 -2.02 -3.36 -11.19
N ALA A 410 -0.79 -3.47 -10.71
CA ALA A 410 0.14 -2.36 -10.59
C ALA A 410 0.79 -1.95 -11.93
N GLY A 411 0.69 -2.80 -12.96
CA GLY A 411 1.33 -2.56 -14.26
C GLY A 411 2.83 -2.84 -14.27
N VAL A 412 3.30 -3.71 -13.39
CA VAL A 412 4.72 -4.10 -13.28
C VAL A 412 4.88 -5.58 -13.54
N HIS A 413 5.83 -5.94 -14.39
CA HIS A 413 6.17 -7.36 -14.53
C HIS A 413 6.84 -7.87 -13.24
N PRO A 414 6.43 -9.04 -12.69
CA PRO A 414 6.97 -9.55 -11.42
C PRO A 414 8.50 -9.64 -11.37
N SER A 415 9.14 -9.95 -12.50
CA SER A 415 10.60 -10.01 -12.59
C SER A 415 11.31 -8.67 -12.39
N LEU A 416 10.61 -7.54 -12.54
CA LEU A 416 11.14 -6.19 -12.26
C LEU A 416 10.90 -5.77 -10.82
N ALA A 417 9.78 -6.21 -10.22
CA ALA A 417 9.46 -5.91 -8.82
C ALA A 417 10.31 -6.69 -7.81
N GLY A 418 10.98 -7.76 -8.24
CA GLY A 418 11.80 -8.62 -7.40
C GLY A 418 11.36 -10.09 -7.45
N ALA A 419 11.79 -10.87 -6.45
CA ALA A 419 11.38 -12.27 -6.34
C ALA A 419 9.92 -12.35 -5.89
N VAL A 420 9.08 -12.99 -6.71
CA VAL A 420 7.71 -13.31 -6.33
C VAL A 420 7.73 -14.51 -5.38
N PRO A 421 7.10 -14.43 -4.20
CA PRO A 421 6.95 -15.58 -3.31
C PRO A 421 6.25 -16.73 -4.02
N GLY A 422 6.77 -17.95 -3.94
CA GLY A 422 6.15 -19.13 -4.51
C GLY A 422 7.10 -20.03 -5.26
N LYS A 423 6.53 -21.07 -5.89
CA LYS A 423 7.25 -22.19 -6.48
C LYS A 423 7.92 -21.86 -7.82
N THR A 424 7.52 -20.81 -8.45
CA THR A 424 7.98 -20.44 -9.79
C THR A 424 8.95 -19.27 -9.71
N THR A 425 10.21 -19.59 -9.46
CA THR A 425 11.29 -18.72 -9.89
C THR A 425 11.33 -18.76 -11.41
N SER A 426 10.65 -17.88 -12.08
CA SER A 426 10.90 -17.66 -13.50
C SER A 426 12.33 -17.16 -13.62
N LEU A 427 13.22 -18.02 -14.03
CA LEU A 427 14.57 -17.67 -14.42
C LEU A 427 14.46 -16.86 -15.73
N SER A 428 14.07 -15.58 -15.60
CA SER A 428 14.13 -14.69 -16.75
C SER A 428 15.59 -14.41 -17.07
N SER A 429 15.92 -14.50 -18.36
CA SER A 429 17.28 -14.21 -18.84
C SER A 429 17.62 -12.74 -18.57
N GLY A 430 18.90 -12.39 -18.55
CA GLY A 430 19.32 -10.99 -18.47
C GLY A 430 18.80 -10.14 -19.62
N THR A 431 18.60 -10.76 -20.79
CA THR A 431 18.01 -10.12 -21.99
C THR A 431 16.54 -9.74 -21.74
N ASP A 432 15.74 -10.67 -21.21
CA ASP A 432 14.32 -10.41 -20.93
C ASP A 432 14.15 -9.25 -19.93
N LYS A 433 14.99 -9.19 -18.91
CA LYS A 433 14.95 -8.09 -17.91
C LYS A 433 15.26 -6.73 -18.54
N ARG A 434 16.19 -6.67 -19.48
CA ARG A 434 16.52 -5.44 -20.20
C ARG A 434 15.38 -5.00 -21.11
N GLU A 435 14.79 -5.94 -21.85
CA GLU A 435 13.63 -5.65 -22.70
C GLU A 435 12.44 -5.16 -21.86
N LEU A 436 12.12 -5.84 -20.78
CA LEU A 436 11.06 -5.43 -19.86
C LEU A 436 11.33 -4.05 -19.25
N HIS A 437 12.57 -3.74 -18.87
CA HIS A 437 12.93 -2.42 -18.37
C HIS A 437 12.75 -1.34 -19.45
N THR A 438 13.15 -1.62 -20.69
CA THR A 438 12.99 -0.70 -21.81
C THR A 438 11.50 -0.45 -22.13
N ILE A 439 10.68 -1.50 -22.12
CA ILE A 439 9.22 -1.40 -22.30
C ILE A 439 8.60 -0.57 -21.17
N ALA A 440 9.01 -0.81 -19.92
CA ALA A 440 8.51 -0.06 -18.77
C ALA A 440 8.88 1.43 -18.84
N GLN A 441 10.10 1.77 -19.25
CA GLN A 441 10.50 3.16 -19.50
C GLN A 441 9.68 3.82 -20.62
N ALA A 442 9.41 3.08 -21.71
CA ALA A 442 8.60 3.58 -22.82
C ALA A 442 7.15 3.84 -22.38
N ALA A 443 6.58 2.98 -21.55
CA ALA A 443 5.25 3.17 -20.99
C ALA A 443 5.15 4.41 -20.09
N ASP A 444 6.25 4.87 -19.50
CA ASP A 444 6.29 6.01 -18.60
C ASP A 444 6.49 7.37 -19.26
N ILE A 445 6.65 7.44 -20.57
CA ILE A 445 6.86 8.69 -21.31
C ILE A 445 5.76 9.72 -21.00
N SER A 446 4.50 9.28 -21.01
CA SER A 446 3.36 10.17 -20.73
C SER A 446 3.40 10.77 -19.31
N THR A 447 3.76 9.99 -18.31
CA THR A 447 3.91 10.45 -16.93
C THR A 447 5.07 11.45 -16.81
N ARG A 448 6.20 11.14 -17.46
CA ARG A 448 7.36 12.05 -17.53
C ARG A 448 7.01 13.38 -18.20
N ASP A 449 6.25 13.39 -19.29
CA ASP A 449 5.82 14.60 -19.96
C ASP A 449 4.94 15.50 -19.07
N VAL A 450 4.03 14.90 -18.30
CA VAL A 450 3.22 15.62 -17.31
C VAL A 450 4.11 16.25 -16.23
N MET A 451 5.09 15.53 -15.72
CA MET A 451 6.05 15.99 -14.72
C MET A 451 6.93 17.13 -15.26
N MET A 452 7.42 17.00 -16.50
CA MET A 452 8.32 17.96 -17.13
C MET A 452 7.72 19.35 -17.32
N MET A 453 6.41 19.51 -17.20
CA MET A 453 5.76 20.81 -17.38
C MET A 453 6.22 21.85 -16.34
N ALA A 454 6.45 21.45 -15.09
CA ALA A 454 6.94 22.35 -14.04
C ALA A 454 8.31 22.94 -14.43
N TYR A 455 9.20 22.13 -14.95
CA TYR A 455 10.53 22.53 -15.43
C TYR A 455 10.43 23.45 -16.65
N ARG A 456 9.52 23.13 -17.59
CA ARG A 456 9.25 23.99 -18.77
C ARG A 456 8.73 25.36 -18.36
N VAL A 457 7.92 25.46 -17.30
CA VAL A 457 7.45 26.74 -16.77
C VAL A 457 8.61 27.57 -16.23
N VAL A 458 9.50 26.97 -15.44
CA VAL A 458 10.68 27.66 -14.91
C VAL A 458 11.60 28.10 -16.04
N LEU A 459 12.00 27.18 -16.92
CA LEU A 459 12.87 27.49 -18.06
C LEU A 459 12.31 28.62 -18.94
N GLY A 460 10.99 28.56 -19.21
CA GLY A 460 10.31 29.58 -20.01
C GLY A 460 10.18 30.91 -19.27
N TYR A 461 9.92 30.93 -17.98
CA TYR A 461 9.77 32.16 -17.21
C TYR A 461 11.09 32.91 -17.01
N MET A 462 12.17 32.16 -16.75
CA MET A 462 13.54 32.66 -16.61
C MET A 462 14.21 33.01 -17.93
N GLY A 463 13.56 32.72 -19.08
CA GLY A 463 14.09 33.02 -20.41
C GLY A 463 15.16 32.06 -20.90
N TRP A 464 15.46 30.98 -20.17
CA TRP A 464 16.44 29.98 -20.60
C TRP A 464 15.94 29.12 -21.75
N ALA A 465 14.63 28.83 -21.80
CA ALA A 465 14.03 28.12 -22.92
C ALA A 465 14.16 28.90 -24.25
N GLU A 466 14.05 30.23 -24.22
CA GLU A 466 14.22 31.11 -25.38
C GLU A 466 15.69 31.10 -25.86
N ARG A 467 16.62 30.85 -24.94
CA ARG A 467 18.06 30.65 -25.22
C ARG A 467 18.42 29.20 -25.53
N GLY A 468 17.42 28.33 -25.78
CA GLY A 468 17.61 26.97 -26.28
C GLY A 468 17.87 25.90 -25.21
N VAL A 469 17.70 26.19 -23.93
CA VAL A 469 17.84 25.18 -22.85
C VAL A 469 16.58 24.35 -22.78
N MET A 470 16.76 23.03 -22.79
CA MET A 470 15.70 22.03 -22.68
C MET A 470 15.94 21.12 -21.48
N ALA A 471 14.87 20.73 -20.79
CA ALA A 471 14.91 19.73 -19.74
C ALA A 471 14.39 18.38 -20.29
N HIS A 472 15.05 17.30 -19.92
CA HIS A 472 14.64 15.95 -20.26
C HIS A 472 15.05 14.94 -19.19
N ILE A 473 14.44 13.76 -19.19
CA ILE A 473 14.86 12.61 -18.40
C ILE A 473 15.49 11.60 -19.34
N PRO A 474 16.80 11.32 -19.21
CA PRO A 474 17.46 10.38 -20.10
C PRO A 474 16.92 8.97 -19.91
N PHE A 475 16.86 8.20 -21.02
CA PHE A 475 16.59 6.78 -20.96
C PHE A 475 17.83 6.05 -20.48
N LEU A 476 17.66 5.20 -19.45
CA LEU A 476 18.73 4.35 -18.98
C LEU A 476 18.82 3.10 -19.84
N GLN A 477 19.91 2.91 -20.53
CA GLN A 477 20.18 1.71 -21.30
C GLN A 477 21.01 0.73 -20.44
N LEU A 478 20.44 -0.44 -20.16
CA LEU A 478 21.12 -1.50 -19.45
C LEU A 478 22.00 -2.29 -20.45
N THR A 479 23.32 -2.31 -20.24
CA THR A 479 24.29 -3.06 -21.04
C THR A 479 24.66 -4.38 -20.38
N THR A 480 25.12 -5.37 -21.18
CA THR A 480 25.67 -6.62 -20.66
C THR A 480 27.15 -6.46 -20.27
N LEU A 481 27.59 -7.29 -19.32
CA LEU A 481 29.01 -7.40 -18.97
C LEU A 481 29.89 -7.81 -20.16
N ASP A 482 29.30 -8.47 -21.17
CA ASP A 482 30.03 -8.92 -22.37
C ASP A 482 30.38 -7.77 -23.33
N GLU A 483 29.60 -6.67 -23.31
CA GLU A 483 29.90 -5.45 -24.07
C GLU A 483 31.00 -4.61 -23.41
N HIS A 484 31.16 -4.74 -22.10
CA HIS A 484 32.21 -4.07 -21.34
C HIS A 484 33.14 -5.10 -20.68
N LYS A 485 34.24 -5.45 -21.35
CA LYS A 485 35.26 -6.38 -20.84
C LYS A 485 36.01 -5.92 -19.60
N SER A 486 35.75 -4.74 -19.09
CA SER A 486 36.25 -4.26 -17.82
C SER A 486 35.06 -3.68 -17.03
N ALA A 487 34.84 -4.17 -15.82
CA ALA A 487 33.88 -3.62 -14.83
C ALA A 487 34.30 -2.22 -14.35
N LYS A 488 34.72 -1.34 -15.24
CA LYS A 488 34.91 0.07 -14.92
C LYS A 488 33.53 0.71 -15.00
N GLU A 489 33.18 1.45 -13.94
CA GLU A 489 32.03 2.34 -13.94
C GLU A 489 31.92 3.05 -15.29
N VAL A 490 30.80 2.87 -15.96
CA VAL A 490 30.47 3.71 -17.09
C VAL A 490 30.29 5.10 -16.49
N LYS A 491 31.31 5.90 -16.55
CA LYS A 491 31.15 7.33 -16.34
C LYS A 491 30.19 7.74 -17.44
N VAL A 492 28.95 8.06 -17.05
CA VAL A 492 28.04 8.80 -17.93
C VAL A 492 28.84 10.00 -18.39
N ASN A 493 29.23 10.01 -19.65
CA ASN A 493 29.88 11.17 -20.23
C ASN A 493 28.95 12.35 -19.96
N LYS A 494 29.31 13.18 -19.03
CA LYS A 494 28.60 14.44 -18.74
C LYS A 494 28.79 15.46 -19.87
N ASP A 495 29.46 15.06 -20.95
CA ASP A 495 29.92 15.92 -22.05
C ASP A 495 29.39 15.49 -23.44
N GLU A 496 28.38 14.60 -23.54
CA GLU A 496 27.63 14.37 -24.78
C GLU A 496 26.17 14.81 -24.69
#